data_4a1c15a6d05f98c0367b42c816d1cf3c
#
_entry.id   4a1c15a6d05f98c0367b42c816d1cf3c
#
_cell.length_a   1.000
_cell.length_b   1.000
_cell.length_c   1.000
_cell.angle_alpha   90.00
_cell.angle_beta   90.00
_cell.angle_gamma   90.00
#
_symmetry.space_group_name_H-M   'P 1'
#
loop_
_entity.id
_entity.type
_entity.pdbx_description
1 polymer ?
#
loop_
_entity_poly.entity_id
_entity_poly.type
_entity_poly.pdbx_seq_one_letter_code
_entity_poly.pdbx_strand_id
1 'polypeptide(L)'
;MIDGPAGREHRDHGRYDAYARHHDEHGSTELIPAATVIVLRDTPDGLETLMLHKNSKIAFGGMGVFPGGRIDDADEVLDENGRPDELATAAAAAVREAAEEASVTVDPDEMVWFARWIPPPVMPRRFATFFFAARLEGDAGSVAIDDGEITDHEWMRPADATDRRDAGEIELAPPTWMTLNQLARYTDVAGALADMEAAEPAFYETHMARTDNGPVAMWEGDGGYETNDPTMPGARHRLTMVEDRYRFEDDRS
;
A
#
# COMPACT_ATOMS: atom_id res chain seq x y z
N MET A 1 1.67 19.41 39.85
CA MET A 1 2.06 19.32 38.42
C MET A 1 2.68 17.95 38.24
N ILE A 2 1.96 17.04 37.64
CA ILE A 2 2.46 15.72 37.32
C ILE A 2 2.82 15.82 35.83
N ASP A 3 4.13 15.89 35.52
CA ASP A 3 4.62 15.72 34.15
C ASP A 3 4.16 14.34 33.69
N GLY A 4 3.16 14.33 32.81
CA GLY A 4 2.83 13.16 32.05
C GLY A 4 4.03 12.85 31.11
N PRO A 5 4.28 11.56 30.77
CA PRO A 5 5.34 11.24 29.83
C PRO A 5 5.08 12.01 28.53
N ALA A 6 6.08 12.78 28.09
CA ALA A 6 6.06 13.41 26.76
C ALA A 6 5.71 12.31 25.76
N GLY A 7 4.59 12.45 25.06
CA GLY A 7 4.15 11.49 24.05
C GLY A 7 5.31 11.21 23.10
N ARG A 8 5.57 9.93 22.85
CA ARG A 8 6.59 9.56 21.84
C ARG A 8 6.15 10.10 20.50
N GLU A 9 6.99 10.89 19.88
CA GLU A 9 6.79 11.35 18.53
C GLU A 9 6.68 10.13 17.59
N HIS A 10 5.66 10.11 16.73
CA HIS A 10 5.49 9.01 15.76
C HIS A 10 6.75 8.88 14.91
N ARG A 11 7.25 7.65 14.74
CA ARG A 11 8.50 7.38 14.00
C ARG A 11 8.50 7.90 12.55
N ASP A 12 7.32 8.10 11.96
CA ASP A 12 7.17 8.69 10.62
C ASP A 12 7.25 10.22 10.61
N HIS A 13 7.17 10.90 11.75
CA HIS A 13 7.21 12.38 11.80
C HIS A 13 8.49 12.93 11.18
N GLY A 14 9.65 12.40 11.59
CA GLY A 14 10.93 12.82 11.05
C GLY A 14 11.09 12.52 9.57
N ARG A 15 10.49 11.44 9.09
CA ARG A 15 10.49 11.08 7.67
C ARG A 15 9.68 12.07 6.84
N TYR A 16 8.45 12.40 7.26
CA TYR A 16 7.61 13.38 6.55
C TYR A 16 8.20 14.79 6.60
N ASP A 17 8.86 15.18 7.68
CA ASP A 17 9.57 16.46 7.75
C ASP A 17 10.75 16.51 6.78
N ALA A 18 11.47 15.40 6.60
CA ALA A 18 12.53 15.31 5.60
C ALA A 18 11.98 15.39 4.18
N TYR A 19 10.83 14.77 3.90
CA TYR A 19 10.17 14.85 2.60
C TYR A 19 9.66 16.26 2.31
N ALA A 20 9.06 16.95 3.28
CA ALA A 20 8.60 18.31 3.13
C ALA A 20 9.78 19.26 2.78
N ARG A 21 10.90 19.16 3.50
CA ARG A 21 12.10 19.92 3.17
C ARG A 21 12.64 19.62 1.78
N HIS A 22 12.68 18.35 1.39
CA HIS A 22 13.12 17.98 0.04
C HIS A 22 12.22 18.59 -1.04
N HIS A 23 10.90 18.57 -0.81
CA HIS A 23 9.93 19.17 -1.72
C HIS A 23 10.09 20.70 -1.84
N ASP A 24 10.31 21.38 -0.72
CA ASP A 24 10.54 22.83 -0.70
C ASP A 24 11.79 23.23 -1.50
N GLU A 25 12.82 22.37 -1.51
CA GLU A 25 14.09 22.61 -2.22
C GLU A 25 14.01 22.23 -3.71
N HIS A 26 13.29 21.18 -4.09
CA HIS A 26 13.37 20.56 -5.42
C HIS A 26 12.02 20.53 -6.17
N GLY A 27 10.91 20.86 -5.51
CA GLY A 27 9.58 20.76 -6.06
C GLY A 27 9.04 19.32 -6.12
N SER A 28 7.88 19.16 -6.75
CA SER A 28 7.22 17.85 -6.93
C SER A 28 7.93 17.02 -8.01
N THR A 29 8.13 15.74 -7.72
CA THR A 29 8.66 14.77 -8.70
C THR A 29 7.54 14.22 -9.59
N GLU A 30 7.91 13.72 -10.77
CA GLU A 30 6.99 13.05 -11.68
C GLU A 30 6.44 11.75 -11.07
N LEU A 31 5.24 11.37 -11.51
CA LEU A 31 4.63 10.09 -11.15
C LEU A 31 5.31 8.96 -11.94
N ILE A 32 5.72 7.93 -11.23
CA ILE A 32 6.27 6.71 -11.80
C ILE A 32 5.15 5.68 -11.83
N PRO A 33 4.69 5.20 -13.00
CA PRO A 33 3.72 4.13 -13.08
C PRO A 33 4.24 2.86 -12.40
N ALA A 34 3.39 2.23 -11.61
CA ALA A 34 3.74 1.02 -10.87
C ALA A 34 2.52 0.11 -10.67
N ALA A 35 2.76 -1.15 -10.38
CA ALA A 35 1.74 -2.12 -10.07
C ALA A 35 2.20 -3.05 -8.94
N THR A 36 1.26 -3.53 -8.13
CA THR A 36 1.50 -4.51 -7.07
C THR A 36 0.36 -5.51 -7.02
N VAL A 37 0.66 -6.74 -6.64
CA VAL A 37 -0.34 -7.78 -6.41
C VAL A 37 -0.30 -8.30 -4.99
N ILE A 38 -1.45 -8.31 -4.35
CA ILE A 38 -1.68 -8.88 -3.05
C ILE A 38 -2.01 -10.36 -3.25
N VAL A 39 -1.02 -11.22 -3.06
CA VAL A 39 -1.18 -12.67 -3.23
C VAL A 39 -1.78 -13.26 -1.96
N LEU A 40 -2.93 -13.89 -2.11
CA LEU A 40 -3.76 -14.40 -1.02
C LEU A 40 -3.84 -15.93 -1.04
N ARG A 41 -3.85 -16.55 0.14
CA ARG A 41 -4.13 -17.98 0.30
C ARG A 41 -5.06 -18.24 1.48
N ASP A 42 -5.78 -19.37 1.41
CA ASP A 42 -6.55 -19.88 2.53
C ASP A 42 -5.70 -20.85 3.35
N THR A 43 -5.80 -20.75 4.67
CA THR A 43 -5.22 -21.68 5.64
C THR A 43 -6.27 -22.13 6.65
N PRO A 44 -6.01 -23.19 7.46
CA PRO A 44 -6.92 -23.56 8.54
C PRO A 44 -7.16 -22.44 9.57
N ASP A 45 -6.21 -21.48 9.68
CA ASP A 45 -6.27 -20.36 10.61
C ASP A 45 -6.83 -19.07 9.98
N GLY A 46 -7.27 -19.12 8.71
CA GLY A 46 -7.88 -18.05 7.96
C GLY A 46 -7.07 -17.60 6.74
N LEU A 47 -7.43 -16.43 6.21
CA LEU A 47 -6.76 -15.81 5.08
C LEU A 47 -5.35 -15.32 5.45
N GLU A 48 -4.39 -15.63 4.60
CA GLU A 48 -3.03 -15.08 4.67
C GLU A 48 -2.65 -14.36 3.37
N THR A 49 -1.74 -13.41 3.47
CA THR A 49 -1.12 -12.72 2.34
C THR A 49 0.39 -12.85 2.36
N LEU A 50 0.99 -12.89 1.18
CA LEU A 50 2.45 -12.88 1.03
C LEU A 50 2.98 -11.47 1.29
N MET A 51 3.89 -11.35 2.26
CA MET A 51 4.64 -10.14 2.55
C MET A 51 6.12 -10.35 2.22
N LEU A 52 6.70 -9.38 1.53
CA LEU A 52 8.12 -9.34 1.21
C LEU A 52 8.82 -8.29 2.07
N HIS A 53 10.07 -8.55 2.45
CA HIS A 53 10.90 -7.60 3.19
C HIS A 53 11.98 -7.04 2.27
N LYS A 54 11.89 -5.74 1.95
CA LYS A 54 12.86 -5.07 1.09
C LYS A 54 14.16 -4.77 1.82
N ASN A 55 15.27 -4.88 1.08
CA ASN A 55 16.59 -4.50 1.57
C ASN A 55 16.59 -3.03 2.03
N SER A 56 17.13 -2.75 3.22
CA SER A 56 17.12 -1.43 3.85
C SER A 56 17.82 -0.32 3.05
N LYS A 57 18.55 -0.66 1.99
CA LYS A 57 19.32 0.29 1.15
C LYS A 57 18.56 0.83 -0.05
N ILE A 58 17.36 0.32 -0.32
CA ILE A 58 16.54 0.69 -1.49
C ILE A 58 15.27 1.45 -1.07
N ALA A 59 14.46 1.85 -2.07
CA ALA A 59 13.16 2.47 -1.81
C ALA A 59 12.27 1.51 -0.99
N PHE A 60 11.61 2.04 0.04
CA PHE A 60 10.85 1.27 1.04
C PHE A 60 11.69 0.25 1.83
N GLY A 61 13.01 0.45 1.88
CA GLY A 61 13.93 -0.47 2.55
C GLY A 61 13.58 -0.67 4.02
N GLY A 62 13.59 -1.93 4.45
CA GLY A 62 13.20 -2.35 5.80
C GLY A 62 11.69 -2.41 6.05
N MET A 63 10.86 -2.15 5.02
CA MET A 63 9.40 -2.25 5.11
C MET A 63 8.92 -3.61 4.62
N GLY A 64 7.80 -4.06 5.20
CA GLY A 64 6.97 -5.10 4.62
C GLY A 64 6.17 -4.54 3.44
N VAL A 65 6.26 -5.19 2.30
CA VAL A 65 5.60 -4.80 1.05
C VAL A 65 4.93 -6.01 0.41
N PHE A 66 4.00 -5.77 -0.49
CA PHE A 66 3.52 -6.80 -1.41
C PHE A 66 4.44 -6.90 -2.63
N PRO A 67 4.47 -8.02 -3.36
CA PRO A 67 5.15 -8.10 -4.65
C PRO A 67 4.72 -6.98 -5.59
N GLY A 68 5.68 -6.29 -6.21
CA GLY A 68 5.36 -5.20 -7.11
C GLY A 68 6.50 -4.21 -7.35
N GLY A 69 6.41 -3.52 -8.48
CA GLY A 69 7.42 -2.57 -8.93
C GLY A 69 6.93 -1.64 -10.01
N ARG A 70 7.87 -1.10 -10.78
CA ARG A 70 7.58 -0.19 -11.88
C ARG A 70 6.93 -0.94 -13.04
N ILE A 71 6.09 -0.22 -13.77
CA ILE A 71 5.65 -0.67 -15.09
C ILE A 71 6.75 -0.30 -16.07
N ASP A 72 7.29 -1.30 -16.78
CA ASP A 72 8.31 -1.13 -17.78
C ASP A 72 7.70 -1.16 -19.20
N ASP A 73 8.42 -0.62 -20.20
CA ASP A 73 7.97 -0.60 -21.59
C ASP A 73 7.67 -2.02 -22.13
N ALA A 74 8.34 -3.04 -21.58
CA ALA A 74 8.15 -4.44 -21.96
C ALA A 74 6.80 -5.02 -21.46
N ASP A 75 6.16 -4.38 -20.49
CA ASP A 75 4.86 -4.79 -19.93
C ASP A 75 3.70 -4.31 -20.80
N GLU A 76 3.95 -3.47 -21.86
CA GLU A 76 2.88 -2.84 -22.63
C GLU A 76 1.95 -3.87 -23.26
N VAL A 77 0.67 -3.73 -22.96
CA VAL A 77 -0.43 -4.48 -23.58
C VAL A 77 -1.27 -3.51 -24.43
N LEU A 78 -1.60 -3.95 -25.64
CA LEU A 78 -2.45 -3.17 -26.54
C LEU A 78 -3.87 -3.73 -26.56
N ASP A 79 -4.87 -2.85 -26.64
CA ASP A 79 -6.27 -3.22 -26.82
C ASP A 79 -6.51 -3.80 -28.25
N GLU A 80 -7.73 -4.25 -28.52
CA GLU A 80 -8.14 -4.79 -29.84
C GLU A 80 -7.99 -3.79 -31.00
N ASN A 81 -7.83 -2.49 -30.70
CA ASN A 81 -7.62 -1.42 -31.69
C ASN A 81 -6.15 -1.02 -31.83
N GLY A 82 -5.24 -1.71 -31.12
CA GLY A 82 -3.81 -1.42 -31.12
C GLY A 82 -3.42 -0.17 -30.31
N ARG A 83 -4.21 0.23 -29.32
CA ARG A 83 -3.91 1.33 -28.39
C ARG A 83 -3.46 0.79 -27.05
N PRO A 84 -2.54 1.48 -26.32
CA PRO A 84 -2.14 1.06 -25.00
C PRO A 84 -3.34 0.86 -24.07
N ASP A 85 -3.41 -0.30 -23.41
CA ASP A 85 -4.35 -0.62 -22.34
C ASP A 85 -3.62 -0.48 -21.00
N GLU A 86 -3.90 0.63 -20.29
CA GLU A 86 -3.19 0.95 -19.05
C GLU A 86 -3.42 -0.12 -17.96
N LEU A 87 -4.66 -0.64 -17.84
CA LEU A 87 -4.99 -1.62 -16.81
C LEU A 87 -4.37 -2.98 -17.09
N ALA A 88 -4.47 -3.45 -18.35
CA ALA A 88 -3.85 -4.71 -18.75
C ALA A 88 -2.31 -4.63 -18.67
N THR A 89 -1.72 -3.49 -19.01
CA THR A 89 -0.28 -3.23 -18.85
C THR A 89 0.13 -3.28 -17.37
N ALA A 90 -0.65 -2.66 -16.49
CA ALA A 90 -0.38 -2.72 -15.05
C ALA A 90 -0.53 -4.15 -14.48
N ALA A 91 -1.51 -4.92 -14.97
CA ALA A 91 -1.67 -6.32 -14.59
C ALA A 91 -0.47 -7.17 -15.03
N ALA A 92 0.02 -6.98 -16.27
CA ALA A 92 1.20 -7.67 -16.79
C ALA A 92 2.45 -7.37 -15.93
N ALA A 93 2.66 -6.10 -15.57
CA ALA A 93 3.75 -5.70 -14.66
C ALA A 93 3.63 -6.37 -13.29
N ALA A 94 2.43 -6.42 -12.69
CA ALA A 94 2.22 -7.06 -11.40
C ALA A 94 2.52 -8.57 -11.43
N VAL A 95 2.15 -9.26 -12.51
CA VAL A 95 2.48 -10.68 -12.73
C VAL A 95 3.99 -10.90 -12.85
N ARG A 96 4.67 -10.07 -13.66
CA ARG A 96 6.13 -10.15 -13.82
C ARG A 96 6.85 -9.93 -12.49
N GLU A 97 6.50 -8.88 -11.75
CA GLU A 97 7.13 -8.55 -10.46
C GLU A 97 6.91 -9.67 -9.42
N ALA A 98 5.71 -10.27 -9.35
CA ALA A 98 5.44 -11.41 -8.47
C ALA A 98 6.32 -12.62 -8.81
N ALA A 99 6.55 -12.87 -10.10
CA ALA A 99 7.43 -13.95 -10.55
C ALA A 99 8.91 -13.65 -10.26
N GLU A 100 9.35 -12.42 -10.48
CA GLU A 100 10.75 -12.00 -10.29
C GLU A 100 11.12 -11.90 -8.79
N GLU A 101 10.28 -11.25 -7.98
CA GLU A 101 10.58 -10.99 -6.56
C GLU A 101 10.32 -12.20 -5.65
N ALA A 102 9.37 -13.08 -6.00
CA ALA A 102 8.89 -14.13 -5.12
C ALA A 102 8.74 -15.51 -5.77
N SER A 103 9.02 -15.65 -7.08
CA SER A 103 8.76 -16.87 -7.87
C SER A 103 7.30 -17.35 -7.78
N VAL A 104 6.36 -16.42 -7.61
CA VAL A 104 4.94 -16.69 -7.48
C VAL A 104 4.26 -16.48 -8.82
N THR A 105 3.41 -17.42 -9.21
CA THR A 105 2.55 -17.30 -10.40
C THR A 105 1.14 -16.88 -9.95
N VAL A 106 0.58 -15.89 -10.64
CA VAL A 106 -0.81 -15.47 -10.53
C VAL A 106 -1.43 -15.45 -11.92
N ASP A 107 -2.70 -15.81 -12.03
CA ASP A 107 -3.43 -15.71 -13.29
C ASP A 107 -3.90 -14.26 -13.49
N PRO A 108 -3.45 -13.56 -14.55
CA PRO A 108 -3.88 -12.19 -14.80
C PRO A 108 -5.40 -12.07 -15.03
N ASP A 109 -6.06 -13.12 -15.53
CA ASP A 109 -7.50 -13.12 -15.76
C ASP A 109 -8.32 -13.27 -14.46
N GLU A 110 -7.69 -13.74 -13.37
CA GLU A 110 -8.29 -13.88 -12.04
C GLU A 110 -7.88 -12.76 -11.07
N MET A 111 -7.08 -11.80 -11.55
CA MET A 111 -6.66 -10.65 -10.74
C MET A 111 -7.78 -9.62 -10.65
N VAL A 112 -8.08 -9.16 -9.42
CA VAL A 112 -9.05 -8.10 -9.16
C VAL A 112 -8.33 -6.78 -8.91
N TRP A 113 -8.52 -5.79 -9.79
CA TRP A 113 -8.08 -4.42 -9.53
C TRP A 113 -9.04 -3.76 -8.54
N PHE A 114 -8.55 -3.41 -7.35
CA PHE A 114 -9.40 -2.87 -6.28
C PHE A 114 -9.00 -1.48 -5.80
N ALA A 115 -7.77 -0.99 -6.12
CA ALA A 115 -7.37 0.36 -5.74
C ALA A 115 -6.28 0.94 -6.64
N ARG A 116 -6.20 2.27 -6.67
CA ARG A 116 -5.08 3.05 -7.22
C ARG A 116 -4.59 4.04 -6.18
N TRP A 117 -3.29 4.03 -5.94
CA TRP A 117 -2.64 4.91 -4.97
C TRP A 117 -1.74 5.92 -5.66
N ILE A 118 -1.96 7.21 -5.37
CA ILE A 118 -1.14 8.32 -5.85
C ILE A 118 -0.51 9.00 -4.63
N PRO A 119 0.83 8.91 -4.46
CA PRO A 119 1.52 9.49 -3.33
C PRO A 119 1.46 11.01 -3.33
N PRO A 120 1.56 11.65 -2.14
CA PRO A 120 1.53 13.10 -2.03
C PRO A 120 2.73 13.73 -2.72
N PRO A 121 2.60 15.01 -3.20
CA PRO A 121 3.67 15.73 -3.90
C PRO A 121 4.99 15.84 -3.13
N VAL A 122 4.95 15.80 -1.80
CA VAL A 122 6.14 15.88 -0.93
C VAL A 122 7.06 14.66 -1.00
N MET A 123 6.58 13.54 -1.54
CA MET A 123 7.40 12.32 -1.63
C MET A 123 8.50 12.47 -2.67
N PRO A 124 9.77 12.12 -2.35
CA PRO A 124 10.89 12.23 -3.28
C PRO A 124 10.83 11.26 -4.46
N ARG A 125 10.08 10.18 -4.32
CA ARG A 125 9.72 9.23 -5.38
C ARG A 125 8.23 8.92 -5.27
N ARG A 126 7.49 9.12 -6.36
CA ARG A 126 6.04 9.01 -6.39
C ARG A 126 5.61 7.88 -7.32
N PHE A 127 5.36 6.70 -6.76
CA PHE A 127 4.85 5.57 -7.50
C PHE A 127 3.31 5.63 -7.55
N ALA A 128 2.75 5.95 -8.73
CA ALA A 128 1.32 5.85 -8.98
C ALA A 128 0.96 4.38 -9.21
N THR A 129 0.52 3.70 -8.16
CA THR A 129 0.48 2.24 -8.12
C THR A 129 -0.93 1.69 -8.27
N PHE A 130 -1.12 0.77 -9.21
CA PHE A 130 -2.29 -0.09 -9.28
C PHE A 130 -2.16 -1.23 -8.27
N PHE A 131 -3.23 -1.50 -7.53
CA PHE A 131 -3.30 -2.56 -6.54
C PHE A 131 -4.27 -3.64 -7.01
N PHE A 132 -3.72 -4.82 -7.23
CA PHE A 132 -4.48 -6.02 -7.61
C PHE A 132 -4.49 -7.00 -6.43
N ALA A 133 -5.56 -7.78 -6.31
CA ALA A 133 -5.61 -8.94 -5.43
C ALA A 133 -5.77 -10.20 -6.27
N ALA A 134 -5.07 -11.27 -5.88
CA ALA A 134 -5.15 -12.54 -6.56
C ALA A 134 -5.03 -13.71 -5.58
N ARG A 135 -5.67 -14.83 -5.90
CA ARG A 135 -5.42 -16.10 -5.22
C ARG A 135 -4.06 -16.66 -5.66
N LEU A 136 -3.32 -17.21 -4.70
CA LEU A 136 -2.11 -17.97 -5.02
C LEU A 136 -2.45 -19.17 -5.91
N GLU A 137 -1.74 -19.32 -7.02
CA GLU A 137 -1.73 -20.55 -7.79
C GLU A 137 -0.60 -21.48 -7.32
N GLY A 138 -0.91 -22.77 -7.19
CA GLY A 138 0.08 -23.78 -6.84
C GLY A 138 0.42 -23.88 -5.35
N ASP A 139 1.66 -24.23 -5.04
CA ASP A 139 2.12 -24.53 -3.67
C ASP A 139 2.79 -23.32 -3.02
N ALA A 140 2.31 -22.94 -1.85
CA ALA A 140 2.87 -21.87 -1.02
C ALA A 140 4.35 -22.09 -0.61
N GLY A 141 4.83 -23.33 -0.67
CA GLY A 141 6.22 -23.68 -0.40
C GLY A 141 7.18 -23.38 -1.55
N SER A 142 6.67 -22.95 -2.71
CA SER A 142 7.50 -22.61 -3.88
C SER A 142 8.02 -21.18 -3.91
N VAL A 143 7.67 -20.35 -2.91
CA VAL A 143 8.15 -18.96 -2.85
C VAL A 143 9.66 -18.95 -2.70
N ALA A 144 10.34 -18.33 -3.64
CA ALA A 144 11.79 -18.13 -3.63
C ALA A 144 12.08 -16.66 -3.95
N ILE A 145 12.83 -16.01 -3.08
CA ILE A 145 13.20 -14.60 -3.22
C ILE A 145 14.45 -14.44 -4.10
N ASP A 146 14.62 -13.27 -4.69
CA ASP A 146 15.74 -12.95 -5.59
C ASP A 146 17.08 -12.67 -4.89
N ASP A 147 17.12 -12.64 -3.53
CA ASP A 147 18.28 -12.34 -2.68
C ASP A 147 18.99 -10.99 -2.95
N GLY A 148 18.44 -10.16 -3.82
CA GLY A 148 18.98 -8.84 -4.17
C GLY A 148 18.19 -7.69 -3.57
N GLU A 149 17.00 -7.48 -4.08
CA GLU A 149 16.06 -6.46 -3.62
C GLU A 149 15.24 -6.94 -2.42
N ILE A 150 14.80 -8.19 -2.45
CA ILE A 150 14.05 -8.85 -1.38
C ILE A 150 15.00 -9.67 -0.50
N THR A 151 14.94 -9.48 0.80
CA THR A 151 15.81 -10.16 1.78
C THR A 151 15.13 -11.29 2.52
N ASP A 152 13.80 -11.27 2.59
CA ASP A 152 13.00 -12.29 3.27
C ASP A 152 11.54 -12.20 2.80
N HIS A 153 10.78 -13.27 3.06
CA HIS A 153 9.35 -13.32 2.81
C HIS A 153 8.62 -14.04 3.94
N GLU A 154 7.36 -13.68 4.14
CA GLU A 154 6.53 -14.30 5.17
C GLU A 154 5.06 -14.32 4.72
N TRP A 155 4.37 -15.46 4.94
CA TRP A 155 2.92 -15.50 4.86
C TRP A 155 2.34 -15.05 6.19
N MET A 156 1.49 -14.04 6.16
CA MET A 156 0.95 -13.41 7.36
C MET A 156 -0.56 -13.24 7.26
N ARG A 157 -1.24 -13.45 8.36
CA ARG A 157 -2.61 -12.97 8.47
C ARG A 157 -2.60 -11.44 8.52
N PRO A 158 -3.53 -10.78 7.80
CA PRO A 158 -3.55 -9.31 7.74
C PRO A 158 -3.58 -8.62 9.12
N ALA A 159 -4.36 -9.17 10.07
CA ALA A 159 -4.41 -8.63 11.43
C ALA A 159 -3.06 -8.74 12.16
N ASP A 160 -2.36 -9.89 12.03
CA ASP A 160 -1.06 -10.07 12.67
C ASP A 160 -0.02 -9.10 12.12
N ALA A 161 -0.05 -8.80 10.82
CA ALA A 161 0.84 -7.82 10.20
C ALA A 161 0.61 -6.39 10.76
N THR A 162 -0.66 -5.98 10.92
CA THR A 162 -0.97 -4.67 11.51
C THR A 162 -0.59 -4.61 12.99
N ASP A 163 -0.80 -5.68 13.77
CA ASP A 163 -0.41 -5.76 15.17
C ASP A 163 1.13 -5.71 15.34
N ARG A 164 1.89 -6.43 14.52
CA ARG A 164 3.36 -6.40 14.52
C ARG A 164 3.90 -5.02 14.13
N ARG A 165 3.24 -4.34 13.21
CA ARG A 165 3.57 -2.95 12.90
C ARG A 165 3.36 -2.04 14.11
N ASP A 166 2.24 -2.16 14.83
CA ASP A 166 1.94 -1.36 16.02
C ASP A 166 2.87 -1.69 17.19
N ALA A 167 3.33 -2.94 17.29
CA ALA A 167 4.38 -3.36 18.22
C ALA A 167 5.78 -2.83 17.85
N GLY A 168 5.95 -2.28 16.63
CA GLY A 168 7.24 -1.78 16.14
C GLY A 168 8.19 -2.87 15.65
N GLU A 169 7.68 -4.06 15.37
CA GLU A 169 8.46 -5.19 14.88
C GLU A 169 8.71 -5.11 13.37
N ILE A 170 7.74 -4.56 12.62
CA ILE A 170 7.83 -4.32 11.18
C ILE A 170 7.40 -2.90 10.84
N GLU A 171 7.86 -2.39 9.70
CA GLU A 171 7.41 -1.13 9.12
C GLU A 171 6.46 -1.42 7.95
N LEU A 172 5.35 -0.67 7.87
CA LEU A 172 4.39 -0.72 6.75
C LEU A 172 4.13 0.69 6.23
N ALA A 173 4.16 0.86 4.92
CA ALA A 173 3.70 2.09 4.30
C ALA A 173 2.16 2.22 4.44
N PRO A 174 1.59 3.45 4.43
CA PRO A 174 0.15 3.66 4.53
C PRO A 174 -0.69 2.82 3.55
N PRO A 175 -0.37 2.71 2.25
CA PRO A 175 -1.11 1.84 1.32
C PRO A 175 -1.12 0.37 1.75
N THR A 176 0.02 -0.15 2.17
CA THR A 176 0.15 -1.54 2.63
C THR A 176 -0.68 -1.78 3.89
N TRP A 177 -0.58 -0.87 4.86
CA TRP A 177 -1.36 -0.97 6.09
C TRP A 177 -2.87 -0.87 5.84
N MET A 178 -3.31 0.06 4.98
CA MET A 178 -4.72 0.21 4.62
C MET A 178 -5.28 -1.06 3.98
N THR A 179 -4.54 -1.65 3.06
CA THR A 179 -4.90 -2.92 2.41
C THR A 179 -5.01 -4.06 3.44
N LEU A 180 -4.03 -4.20 4.33
CA LEU A 180 -4.05 -5.21 5.39
C LEU A 180 -5.22 -4.98 6.36
N ASN A 181 -5.48 -3.75 6.78
CA ASN A 181 -6.61 -3.40 7.63
C ASN A 181 -7.96 -3.72 6.97
N GLN A 182 -8.08 -3.55 5.66
CA GLN A 182 -9.26 -3.96 4.89
C GLN A 182 -9.38 -5.49 4.85
N LEU A 183 -8.30 -6.20 4.53
CA LEU A 183 -8.26 -7.66 4.43
C LEU A 183 -8.51 -8.37 5.77
N ALA A 184 -8.15 -7.74 6.89
CA ALA A 184 -8.36 -8.31 8.23
C ALA A 184 -9.83 -8.59 8.58
N ARG A 185 -10.78 -8.10 7.77
CA ARG A 185 -12.22 -8.33 7.94
C ARG A 185 -12.71 -9.64 7.31
N TYR A 186 -11.88 -10.29 6.48
CA TYR A 186 -12.22 -11.50 5.75
C TYR A 186 -11.62 -12.74 6.39
N THR A 187 -12.37 -13.85 6.32
CA THR A 187 -11.95 -15.14 6.83
C THR A 187 -11.38 -16.05 5.74
N ASP A 188 -11.69 -15.74 4.48
CA ASP A 188 -11.26 -16.53 3.33
C ASP A 188 -11.04 -15.65 2.09
N VAL A 189 -10.29 -16.19 1.14
CA VAL A 189 -9.90 -15.49 -0.10
C VAL A 189 -11.09 -15.25 -1.02
N ALA A 190 -12.02 -16.21 -1.10
CA ALA A 190 -13.15 -16.10 -2.01
C ALA A 190 -14.05 -14.92 -1.64
N GLY A 191 -14.35 -14.74 -0.34
CA GLY A 191 -15.12 -13.60 0.15
C GLY A 191 -14.41 -12.27 -0.08
N ALA A 192 -13.08 -12.22 0.15
CA ALA A 192 -12.30 -11.02 -0.08
C ALA A 192 -12.31 -10.59 -1.56
N LEU A 193 -12.04 -11.52 -2.47
CA LEU A 193 -12.02 -11.23 -3.91
C LEU A 193 -13.40 -10.87 -4.44
N ALA A 194 -14.46 -11.58 -4.02
CA ALA A 194 -15.82 -11.30 -4.45
C ALA A 194 -16.30 -9.89 -4.05
N ASP A 195 -15.99 -9.46 -2.83
CA ASP A 195 -16.33 -8.10 -2.37
C ASP A 195 -15.53 -7.02 -3.10
N MET A 196 -14.24 -7.29 -3.37
CA MET A 196 -13.39 -6.38 -4.15
C MET A 196 -13.86 -6.26 -5.61
N GLU A 197 -14.25 -7.38 -6.23
CA GLU A 197 -14.77 -7.40 -7.61
C GLU A 197 -16.13 -6.70 -7.74
N ALA A 198 -16.97 -6.80 -6.72
CA ALA A 198 -18.29 -6.16 -6.69
C ALA A 198 -18.24 -4.64 -6.43
N ALA A 199 -17.12 -4.15 -5.88
CA ALA A 199 -16.94 -2.74 -5.56
C ALA A 199 -16.25 -1.98 -6.70
N GLU A 200 -16.55 -0.67 -6.81
CA GLU A 200 -15.73 0.22 -7.65
C GLU A 200 -14.31 0.34 -7.05
N PRO A 201 -13.26 0.29 -7.87
CA PRO A 201 -11.89 0.46 -7.37
C PRO A 201 -11.71 1.79 -6.65
N ALA A 202 -11.07 1.76 -5.49
CA ALA A 202 -10.83 2.94 -4.69
C ALA A 202 -9.66 3.77 -5.24
N PHE A 203 -9.82 5.10 -5.30
CA PHE A 203 -8.77 6.03 -5.70
C PHE A 203 -8.27 6.81 -4.49
N TYR A 204 -6.98 6.67 -4.20
CA TYR A 204 -6.31 7.32 -3.09
C TYR A 204 -5.28 8.33 -3.60
N GLU A 205 -5.73 9.48 -4.12
CA GLU A 205 -4.83 10.61 -4.34
C GLU A 205 -4.58 11.27 -2.99
N THR A 206 -3.36 11.18 -2.49
CA THR A 206 -3.05 11.49 -1.10
C THR A 206 -2.67 12.95 -0.92
N HIS A 207 -3.42 13.65 -0.09
CA HIS A 207 -3.08 14.95 0.45
C HIS A 207 -2.54 14.80 1.87
N MET A 208 -1.36 15.36 2.15
CA MET A 208 -0.75 15.30 3.48
C MET A 208 -0.95 16.62 4.20
N ALA A 209 -1.38 16.55 5.44
CA ALA A 209 -1.43 17.66 6.36
C ALA A 209 -0.78 17.28 7.70
N ARG A 210 -0.70 18.23 8.60
CA ARG A 210 -0.17 18.02 9.95
C ARG A 210 -1.14 18.52 11.00
N THR A 211 -1.27 17.76 12.08
CA THR A 211 -1.94 18.17 13.31
C THR A 211 -0.94 18.17 14.47
N ASP A 212 -1.36 18.67 15.64
CA ASP A 212 -0.57 18.58 16.87
C ASP A 212 -0.26 17.11 17.26
N ASN A 213 -1.09 16.15 16.78
CA ASN A 213 -0.94 14.74 17.05
C ASN A 213 -0.10 13.99 16.02
N GLY A 214 0.27 14.63 14.91
CA GLY A 214 1.10 14.03 13.88
C GLY A 214 0.59 14.24 12.45
N PRO A 215 1.25 13.58 11.46
CA PRO A 215 0.84 13.63 10.07
C PRO A 215 -0.54 13.01 9.85
N VAL A 216 -1.27 13.57 8.88
CA VAL A 216 -2.58 13.08 8.43
C VAL A 216 -2.55 12.95 6.92
N ALA A 217 -2.84 11.76 6.42
CA ALA A 217 -3.15 11.53 5.01
C ALA A 217 -4.66 11.64 4.80
N MET A 218 -5.07 12.47 3.87
CA MET A 218 -6.50 12.69 3.53
C MET A 218 -6.73 12.31 2.07
N TRP A 219 -7.94 11.82 1.80
CA TRP A 219 -8.38 11.44 0.46
C TRP A 219 -9.72 12.09 0.12
N GLU A 220 -10.11 12.01 -1.14
CA GLU A 220 -11.37 12.56 -1.64
C GLU A 220 -12.55 12.12 -0.74
N GLY A 221 -13.43 13.08 -0.45
CA GLY A 221 -14.54 12.92 0.48
C GLY A 221 -14.21 13.34 1.93
N ASP A 222 -12.94 13.57 2.28
CA ASP A 222 -12.60 14.19 3.56
C ASP A 222 -12.88 15.70 3.53
N GLY A 223 -13.48 16.23 4.60
CA GLY A 223 -13.81 17.66 4.67
C GLY A 223 -12.60 18.60 4.58
N GLY A 224 -11.40 18.11 4.88
CA GLY A 224 -10.14 18.86 4.80
C GLY A 224 -9.37 18.68 3.49
N TYR A 225 -9.83 17.79 2.61
CA TYR A 225 -9.07 17.37 1.43
C TYR A 225 -8.74 18.53 0.47
N GLU A 226 -9.76 19.29 0.04
CA GLU A 226 -9.62 20.37 -0.94
C GLU A 226 -8.78 21.56 -0.44
N THR A 227 -8.84 21.81 0.87
CA THR A 227 -8.13 22.93 1.50
C THR A 227 -6.79 22.53 2.10
N ASN A 228 -6.51 21.24 2.13
CA ASN A 228 -5.37 20.65 2.84
C ASN A 228 -5.33 21.03 4.34
N ASP A 229 -6.52 21.28 4.93
CA ASP A 229 -6.68 21.65 6.32
C ASP A 229 -7.47 20.56 7.08
N PRO A 230 -6.80 19.73 7.90
CA PRO A 230 -7.44 18.62 8.61
C PRO A 230 -8.43 19.06 9.70
N THR A 231 -8.49 20.37 10.02
CA THR A 231 -9.42 20.93 11.03
C THR A 231 -10.79 21.28 10.44
N MET A 232 -10.91 21.30 9.10
CA MET A 232 -12.17 21.60 8.44
C MET A 232 -13.29 20.64 8.85
N PRO A 233 -14.52 21.15 9.09
CA PRO A 233 -15.66 20.29 9.40
C PRO A 233 -16.07 19.49 8.17
N GLY A 234 -16.70 18.33 8.39
CA GLY A 234 -17.21 17.45 7.32
C GLY A 234 -16.90 16.00 7.61
N ALA A 235 -17.22 15.13 6.63
CA ALA A 235 -16.90 13.72 6.68
C ALA A 235 -15.39 13.48 6.81
N ARG A 236 -15.03 12.32 7.31
CA ARG A 236 -13.63 11.88 7.44
C ARG A 236 -13.36 10.77 6.43
N HIS A 237 -12.27 10.92 5.72
CA HIS A 237 -11.65 9.89 4.90
C HIS A 237 -10.14 10.08 5.00
N ARG A 238 -9.59 9.64 6.11
CA ARG A 238 -8.21 9.96 6.47
C ARG A 238 -7.51 8.87 7.27
N LEU A 239 -6.20 8.87 7.19
CA LEU A 239 -5.32 8.10 8.05
C LEU A 239 -4.51 9.07 8.92
N THR A 240 -4.75 9.04 10.22
CA THR A 240 -3.98 9.82 11.19
C THR A 240 -2.86 8.94 11.77
N MET A 241 -1.64 9.49 11.76
CA MET A 241 -0.44 8.82 12.27
C MET A 241 -0.16 9.35 13.68
N VAL A 242 -0.86 8.76 14.66
CA VAL A 242 -0.80 9.21 16.06
C VAL A 242 0.11 8.29 16.85
N GLU A 243 1.08 8.87 17.55
CA GLU A 243 2.07 8.14 18.33
C GLU A 243 2.76 7.06 17.47
N ASP A 244 2.63 5.77 17.82
CA ASP A 244 3.16 4.65 17.05
C ASP A 244 2.07 3.89 16.27
N ARG A 245 0.86 4.46 16.12
CA ARG A 245 -0.29 3.80 15.52
C ARG A 245 -0.84 4.55 14.31
N TYR A 246 -1.43 3.80 13.40
CA TYR A 246 -2.28 4.32 12.36
C TYR A 246 -3.74 4.25 12.81
N ARG A 247 -4.48 5.33 12.56
CA ARG A 247 -5.92 5.39 12.80
C ARG A 247 -6.62 5.81 11.52
N PHE A 248 -7.35 4.88 10.93
CA PHE A 248 -8.19 5.15 9.78
C PHE A 248 -9.60 5.55 10.20
N GLU A 249 -10.11 6.61 9.60
CA GLU A 249 -11.45 7.12 9.78
C GLU A 249 -12.11 7.27 8.41
N ASP A 250 -13.27 6.62 8.23
CA ASP A 250 -14.11 6.74 7.04
C ASP A 250 -15.58 6.79 7.48
N ASP A 251 -16.16 7.97 7.46
CA ASP A 251 -17.56 8.24 7.81
C ASP A 251 -18.31 8.90 6.66
N ARG A 252 -17.84 8.69 5.43
CA ARG A 252 -18.55 9.12 4.21
C ARG A 252 -19.88 8.37 4.11
N SER A 253 -20.98 9.08 4.02
CA SER A 253 -22.33 8.54 3.83
C SER A 253 -22.78 8.64 2.36
#